data_d4d2de048699998fd51019696ce03985
#
_entry.id   d4d2de048699998fd51019696ce03985
#
_cell.length_a   1.000
_cell.length_b   1.000
_cell.length_c   1.000
_cell.angle_alpha   90.00
_cell.angle_beta   90.00
_cell.angle_gamma   90.00
#
_symmetry.space_group_name_H-M   'P 1'
#
loop_
_entity.id
_entity.type
_entity.pdbx_description
1 polymer ?
#
loop_
_entity_poly.entity_id
_entity_poly.type
_entity_poly.pdbx_seq_one_letter_code
_entity_poly.pdbx_strand_id
1 'polypeptide(L)'
;MVTIKDVAQDAGVAVGTVSKVLNGQYVSEKNRIKVEASVKKLGYQMNFYARGLKTKNTYTVAALVPEILNPFFAEWVYYIEQELYKNGYKLLLCNTQGMPEKEEYYYRMAEQNKVDGIICVTYQDVEPYVSENIPLISLDRHFHKKVSCISSDNYHGGELAAQKMISTGSRHLLYLRNGSEISGETLKRGKGFKSYCDAHGVYCETLNLGDDFDLVRGKASVEDVLRNFIISARKTGKMRYDGIYTSTDLLAKALLEQLQFLGVEVPEEVQLVGHDGMQWMNSGKYLVSTIVQPVPDMARKAVELLLKKIKGE
;
A
#
# COMPACT_ATOMS: atom_id res chain seq x y z
N MET A 1 -8.95 -38.70 -5.13
CA MET A 1 -9.48 -37.41 -4.68
C MET A 1 -10.97 -37.42 -4.97
N VAL A 2 -11.82 -37.14 -3.96
CA VAL A 2 -13.29 -37.11 -4.14
C VAL A 2 -13.67 -35.96 -5.09
N THR A 3 -14.54 -36.25 -6.03
CA THR A 3 -14.99 -35.29 -7.06
C THR A 3 -16.45 -34.87 -6.82
N ILE A 4 -16.89 -33.81 -7.47
CA ILE A 4 -18.30 -33.37 -7.45
C ILE A 4 -19.25 -34.47 -8.02
N LYS A 5 -18.75 -35.34 -8.89
CA LYS A 5 -19.52 -36.47 -9.43
C LYS A 5 -19.77 -37.53 -8.36
N ASP A 6 -18.79 -37.82 -7.51
CA ASP A 6 -18.90 -38.76 -6.43
C ASP A 6 -19.93 -38.28 -5.39
N VAL A 7 -19.92 -36.98 -5.05
CA VAL A 7 -20.94 -36.37 -4.20
C VAL A 7 -22.34 -36.48 -4.80
N ALA A 8 -22.47 -36.20 -6.10
CA ALA A 8 -23.74 -36.31 -6.80
C ALA A 8 -24.30 -37.75 -6.79
N GLN A 9 -23.44 -38.72 -6.99
CA GLN A 9 -23.77 -40.14 -6.94
C GLN A 9 -24.21 -40.59 -5.54
N ASP A 10 -23.43 -40.24 -4.48
CA ASP A 10 -23.75 -40.59 -3.10
C ASP A 10 -25.03 -39.90 -2.60
N ALA A 11 -25.25 -38.63 -2.97
CA ALA A 11 -26.44 -37.87 -2.63
C ALA A 11 -27.68 -38.24 -3.46
N GLY A 12 -27.54 -39.01 -4.54
CA GLY A 12 -28.63 -39.40 -5.44
C GLY A 12 -29.26 -38.17 -6.15
N VAL A 13 -28.45 -37.21 -6.57
CA VAL A 13 -28.89 -35.99 -7.26
C VAL A 13 -28.03 -35.70 -8.50
N ALA A 14 -28.50 -34.85 -9.38
CA ALA A 14 -27.71 -34.44 -10.53
C ALA A 14 -26.50 -33.58 -10.09
N VAL A 15 -25.38 -33.65 -10.81
CA VAL A 15 -24.16 -32.84 -10.58
C VAL A 15 -24.47 -31.32 -10.53
N GLY A 16 -25.43 -30.87 -11.37
CA GLY A 16 -25.90 -29.49 -11.35
C GLY A 16 -26.60 -29.09 -10.04
N THR A 17 -27.29 -30.02 -9.37
CA THR A 17 -27.91 -29.79 -8.06
C THR A 17 -26.84 -29.64 -6.98
N VAL A 18 -25.80 -30.49 -6.97
CA VAL A 18 -24.64 -30.35 -6.07
C VAL A 18 -23.96 -29.00 -6.28
N SER A 19 -23.72 -28.64 -7.55
CA SER A 19 -23.12 -27.34 -7.87
C SER A 19 -23.95 -26.15 -7.35
N LYS A 20 -25.28 -26.20 -7.47
CA LYS A 20 -26.17 -25.15 -6.94
C LYS A 20 -26.08 -25.06 -5.41
N VAL A 21 -26.12 -26.18 -4.68
CA VAL A 21 -26.00 -26.20 -3.23
C VAL A 21 -24.65 -25.60 -2.79
N LEU A 22 -23.55 -26.04 -3.40
CA LEU A 22 -22.21 -25.58 -3.08
C LEU A 22 -21.99 -24.08 -3.39
N ASN A 23 -22.79 -23.51 -4.30
CA ASN A 23 -22.75 -22.09 -4.66
C ASN A 23 -23.83 -21.25 -3.94
N GLY A 24 -24.53 -21.81 -2.95
CA GLY A 24 -25.58 -21.09 -2.21
C GLY A 24 -26.82 -20.73 -3.04
N GLN A 25 -26.97 -21.33 -4.21
CA GLN A 25 -28.14 -21.10 -5.06
C GLN A 25 -29.34 -21.90 -4.54
N TYR A 26 -30.54 -21.45 -4.93
CA TYR A 26 -31.78 -22.10 -4.52
C TYR A 26 -31.87 -23.53 -5.04
N VAL A 27 -32.14 -24.45 -4.12
CA VAL A 27 -32.54 -25.85 -4.36
C VAL A 27 -33.61 -26.23 -3.32
N SER A 28 -34.39 -27.32 -3.57
CA SER A 28 -35.29 -27.81 -2.54
C SER A 28 -34.53 -28.23 -1.29
N GLU A 29 -35.11 -27.99 -0.10
CA GLU A 29 -34.50 -28.31 1.20
C GLU A 29 -34.10 -29.78 1.29
N LYS A 30 -34.95 -30.66 0.78
CA LYS A 30 -34.67 -32.11 0.68
C LYS A 30 -33.34 -32.43 -0.05
N ASN A 31 -33.08 -31.72 -1.15
CA ASN A 31 -31.84 -31.90 -1.92
C ASN A 31 -30.65 -31.26 -1.25
N ARG A 32 -30.83 -30.11 -0.59
CA ARG A 32 -29.76 -29.46 0.17
C ARG A 32 -29.22 -30.39 1.26
N ILE A 33 -30.12 -30.92 2.12
CA ILE A 33 -29.75 -31.83 3.22
C ILE A 33 -28.98 -33.05 2.69
N LYS A 34 -29.45 -33.68 1.59
CA LYS A 34 -28.74 -34.81 0.99
C LYS A 34 -27.33 -34.47 0.52
N VAL A 35 -27.18 -33.36 -0.14
CA VAL A 35 -25.89 -32.92 -0.68
C VAL A 35 -24.92 -32.55 0.48
N GLU A 36 -25.36 -31.84 1.48
CA GLU A 36 -24.56 -31.45 2.64
C GLU A 36 -24.09 -32.68 3.44
N ALA A 37 -24.98 -33.67 3.63
CA ALA A 37 -24.64 -34.92 4.26
C ALA A 37 -23.59 -35.72 3.47
N SER A 38 -23.74 -35.79 2.15
CA SER A 38 -22.80 -36.47 1.26
C SER A 38 -21.43 -35.74 1.23
N VAL A 39 -21.41 -34.42 1.15
CA VAL A 39 -20.18 -33.62 1.24
C VAL A 39 -19.42 -33.91 2.52
N LYS A 40 -20.11 -33.92 3.67
CA LYS A 40 -19.52 -34.23 4.97
C LYS A 40 -19.03 -35.70 5.06
N LYS A 41 -19.83 -36.64 4.58
CA LYS A 41 -19.51 -38.09 4.60
C LYS A 41 -18.26 -38.40 3.76
N LEU A 42 -18.15 -37.79 2.58
CA LEU A 42 -17.06 -38.05 1.64
C LEU A 42 -15.84 -37.17 1.89
N GLY A 43 -15.93 -36.20 2.79
CA GLY A 43 -14.85 -35.22 3.00
C GLY A 43 -14.57 -34.38 1.75
N TYR A 44 -15.60 -34.14 0.93
CA TYR A 44 -15.42 -33.38 -0.30
C TYR A 44 -15.02 -31.93 -0.03
N GLN A 45 -13.93 -31.52 -0.61
CA GLN A 45 -13.51 -30.10 -0.62
C GLN A 45 -13.69 -29.54 -2.03
N MET A 46 -14.36 -28.38 -2.11
CA MET A 46 -14.58 -27.72 -3.39
C MET A 46 -13.24 -27.31 -4.00
N ASN A 47 -12.96 -27.83 -5.19
CA ASN A 47 -11.79 -27.40 -5.95
C ASN A 47 -12.07 -26.02 -6.60
N PHE A 48 -11.54 -24.97 -5.98
CA PHE A 48 -11.69 -23.61 -6.46
C PHE A 48 -11.10 -23.38 -7.86
N TYR A 49 -10.04 -24.12 -8.23
CA TYR A 49 -9.46 -24.07 -9.60
C TYR A 49 -10.42 -24.64 -10.64
N ALA A 50 -11.06 -25.76 -10.33
CA ALA A 50 -12.06 -26.36 -11.25
C ALA A 50 -13.31 -25.46 -11.38
N ARG A 51 -13.67 -24.74 -10.33
CA ARG A 51 -14.74 -23.71 -10.35
C ARG A 51 -14.33 -22.54 -11.23
N GLY A 52 -13.12 -22.01 -11.05
CA GLY A 52 -12.57 -20.90 -11.83
C GLY A 52 -12.56 -21.17 -13.34
N LEU A 53 -12.20 -22.38 -13.75
CA LEU A 53 -12.25 -22.80 -15.16
C LEU A 53 -13.66 -22.73 -15.75
N LYS A 54 -14.71 -22.98 -14.95
CA LYS A 54 -16.11 -22.95 -15.40
C LYS A 54 -16.71 -21.56 -15.36
N THR A 55 -16.35 -20.74 -14.37
CA THR A 55 -16.90 -19.38 -14.16
C THR A 55 -16.06 -18.28 -14.80
N LYS A 56 -14.88 -18.60 -15.32
CA LYS A 56 -13.84 -17.65 -15.78
C LYS A 56 -13.32 -16.70 -14.69
N ASN A 57 -13.65 -16.96 -13.41
CA ASN A 57 -13.20 -16.18 -12.25
C ASN A 57 -12.47 -17.07 -11.27
N THR A 58 -11.29 -16.66 -10.85
CA THR A 58 -10.47 -17.38 -9.87
C THR A 58 -10.76 -16.95 -8.42
N TYR A 59 -11.49 -15.85 -8.26
CA TYR A 59 -11.72 -15.16 -6.98
C TYR A 59 -10.40 -14.85 -6.28
N THR A 60 -9.41 -14.45 -7.06
CA THR A 60 -8.07 -14.12 -6.58
C THR A 60 -7.63 -12.77 -7.14
N VAL A 61 -7.20 -11.89 -6.27
CA VAL A 61 -6.60 -10.59 -6.60
C VAL A 61 -5.14 -10.61 -6.18
N ALA A 62 -4.25 -10.15 -7.06
CA ALA A 62 -2.84 -9.97 -6.73
C ALA A 62 -2.60 -8.57 -6.15
N ALA A 63 -1.90 -8.49 -5.02
CA ALA A 63 -1.38 -7.24 -4.49
C ALA A 63 0.14 -7.21 -4.65
N LEU A 64 0.63 -6.28 -5.46
CA LEU A 64 2.05 -6.06 -5.69
C LEU A 64 2.50 -4.87 -4.84
N VAL A 65 3.47 -5.09 -3.95
CA VAL A 65 4.03 -4.05 -3.09
C VAL A 65 5.55 -4.04 -3.14
N PRO A 66 6.19 -2.87 -3.02
CA PRO A 66 7.64 -2.76 -3.10
C PRO A 66 8.37 -3.45 -1.95
N GLU A 67 7.83 -3.36 -0.72
CA GLU A 67 8.47 -3.91 0.47
C GLU A 67 7.44 -4.17 1.58
N ILE A 68 7.20 -5.45 1.87
CA ILE A 68 6.21 -5.86 2.89
C ILE A 68 6.64 -5.51 4.32
N LEU A 69 7.93 -5.33 4.55
CA LEU A 69 8.43 -4.89 5.85
C LEU A 69 8.22 -3.39 6.09
N ASN A 70 7.89 -2.63 5.05
CA ASN A 70 7.51 -1.24 5.22
C ASN A 70 6.13 -1.19 5.88
N PRO A 71 6.02 -0.53 7.04
CA PRO A 71 4.80 -0.46 7.83
C PRO A 71 3.59 0.04 7.05
N PHE A 72 3.75 1.07 6.25
CA PHE A 72 2.67 1.62 5.43
C PHE A 72 2.11 0.57 4.45
N PHE A 73 2.99 -0.17 3.75
CA PHE A 73 2.53 -1.20 2.81
C PHE A 73 1.96 -2.41 3.53
N ALA A 74 2.47 -2.76 4.71
CA ALA A 74 1.90 -3.84 5.52
C ALA A 74 0.47 -3.49 5.96
N GLU A 75 0.22 -2.26 6.42
CA GLU A 75 -1.11 -1.78 6.78
C GLU A 75 -2.04 -1.71 5.57
N TRP A 76 -1.54 -1.22 4.43
CA TRP A 76 -2.26 -1.20 3.16
C TRP A 76 -2.74 -2.59 2.75
N VAL A 77 -1.84 -3.58 2.76
CA VAL A 77 -2.14 -4.98 2.43
C VAL A 77 -3.14 -5.57 3.40
N TYR A 78 -3.01 -5.27 4.70
CA TYR A 78 -3.93 -5.75 5.73
C TYR A 78 -5.38 -5.32 5.45
N TYR A 79 -5.61 -4.04 5.14
CA TYR A 79 -6.96 -3.56 4.83
C TYR A 79 -7.47 -4.02 3.47
N ILE A 80 -6.62 -4.16 2.46
CA ILE A 80 -6.99 -4.76 1.18
C ILE A 80 -7.44 -6.21 1.37
N GLU A 81 -6.71 -7.00 2.14
CA GLU A 81 -7.06 -8.40 2.41
C GLU A 81 -8.43 -8.49 3.08
N GLN A 82 -8.68 -7.67 4.11
CA GLN A 82 -9.97 -7.65 4.78
C GLN A 82 -11.13 -7.30 3.84
N GLU A 83 -10.96 -6.29 2.99
CA GLU A 83 -12.01 -5.89 2.04
C GLU A 83 -12.23 -6.96 0.95
N LEU A 84 -11.17 -7.60 0.47
CA LEU A 84 -11.26 -8.72 -0.47
C LEU A 84 -11.96 -9.93 0.16
N TYR A 85 -11.62 -10.28 1.40
CA TYR A 85 -12.24 -11.38 2.15
C TYR A 85 -13.75 -11.18 2.32
N LYS A 86 -14.19 -9.96 2.70
CA LYS A 86 -15.61 -9.59 2.80
C LYS A 86 -16.38 -9.82 1.49
N ASN A 87 -15.69 -9.70 0.36
CA ASN A 87 -16.25 -9.89 -0.98
C ASN A 87 -16.00 -11.29 -1.56
N GLY A 88 -15.47 -12.23 -0.78
CA GLY A 88 -15.22 -13.62 -1.19
C GLY A 88 -14.01 -13.81 -2.11
N TYR A 89 -13.09 -12.85 -2.14
CA TYR A 89 -11.83 -12.91 -2.89
C TYR A 89 -10.67 -13.31 -1.97
N LYS A 90 -9.66 -13.91 -2.56
CA LYS A 90 -8.37 -14.22 -1.93
C LYS A 90 -7.34 -13.20 -2.37
N LEU A 91 -6.43 -12.88 -1.47
CA LEU A 91 -5.26 -12.08 -1.78
C LEU A 91 -4.07 -12.97 -2.14
N LEU A 92 -3.41 -12.66 -3.25
CA LEU A 92 -2.08 -13.15 -3.60
C LEU A 92 -1.07 -12.01 -3.40
N LEU A 93 -0.29 -12.09 -2.33
CA LEU A 93 0.71 -11.07 -2.01
C LEU A 93 2.00 -11.30 -2.79
N CYS A 94 2.44 -10.27 -3.53
CA CYS A 94 3.65 -10.24 -4.33
C CYS A 94 4.58 -9.12 -3.82
N ASN A 95 5.66 -9.50 -3.14
CA ASN A 95 6.67 -8.56 -2.65
C ASN A 95 7.75 -8.36 -3.71
N THR A 96 7.73 -7.21 -4.39
CA THR A 96 8.61 -6.95 -5.55
C THR A 96 10.02 -6.52 -5.13
N GLN A 97 10.22 -6.10 -3.88
CA GLN A 97 11.45 -5.51 -3.37
C GLN A 97 11.92 -4.27 -4.15
N GLY A 98 10.99 -3.60 -4.87
CA GLY A 98 11.33 -2.49 -5.77
C GLY A 98 12.19 -2.89 -6.96
N MET A 99 12.30 -4.19 -7.27
CA MET A 99 13.13 -4.73 -8.37
C MET A 99 12.30 -4.85 -9.64
N PRO A 100 12.69 -4.20 -10.76
CA PRO A 100 11.94 -4.25 -12.03
C PRO A 100 11.69 -5.67 -12.52
N GLU A 101 12.68 -6.56 -12.38
CA GLU A 101 12.60 -7.95 -12.85
C GLU A 101 11.55 -8.76 -12.06
N LYS A 102 11.42 -8.48 -10.76
CA LYS A 102 10.39 -9.10 -9.93
C LYS A 102 8.99 -8.55 -10.23
N GLU A 103 8.89 -7.25 -10.49
CA GLU A 103 7.63 -6.66 -10.92
C GLU A 103 7.15 -7.29 -12.23
N GLU A 104 7.99 -7.35 -13.25
CA GLU A 104 7.68 -8.02 -14.52
C GLU A 104 7.26 -9.48 -14.29
N TYR A 105 8.03 -10.23 -13.49
CA TYR A 105 7.73 -11.62 -13.17
C TYR A 105 6.33 -11.76 -12.55
N TYR A 106 5.98 -10.89 -11.57
CA TYR A 106 4.68 -10.99 -10.91
C TYR A 106 3.51 -10.54 -11.80
N TYR A 107 3.69 -9.56 -12.68
CA TYR A 107 2.66 -9.22 -13.68
C TYR A 107 2.40 -10.41 -14.62
N ARG A 108 3.45 -11.03 -15.16
CA ARG A 108 3.33 -12.21 -16.02
C ARG A 108 2.72 -13.40 -15.28
N MET A 109 3.13 -13.64 -14.02
CA MET A 109 2.57 -14.70 -13.18
C MET A 109 1.08 -14.46 -12.90
N ALA A 110 0.68 -13.23 -12.61
CA ALA A 110 -0.73 -12.88 -12.39
C ALA A 110 -1.58 -13.18 -13.64
N GLU A 111 -1.06 -12.89 -14.83
CA GLU A 111 -1.72 -13.21 -16.10
C GLU A 111 -1.82 -14.73 -16.33
N GLN A 112 -0.72 -15.47 -16.14
CA GLN A 112 -0.67 -16.92 -16.29
C GLN A 112 -1.61 -17.63 -15.29
N ASN A 113 -1.66 -17.18 -14.05
CA ASN A 113 -2.55 -17.71 -13.01
C ASN A 113 -4.00 -17.21 -13.14
N LYS A 114 -4.28 -16.36 -14.13
CA LYS A 114 -5.61 -15.80 -14.39
C LYS A 114 -6.23 -15.17 -13.15
N VAL A 115 -5.45 -14.35 -12.43
CA VAL A 115 -6.03 -13.55 -11.35
C VAL A 115 -7.09 -12.62 -11.93
N ASP A 116 -8.12 -12.34 -11.13
CA ASP A 116 -9.25 -11.55 -11.61
C ASP A 116 -8.94 -10.04 -11.64
N GLY A 117 -7.91 -9.62 -10.88
CA GLY A 117 -7.46 -8.24 -10.85
C GLY A 117 -6.15 -8.04 -10.11
N ILE A 118 -5.59 -6.85 -10.24
CA ILE A 118 -4.33 -6.45 -9.61
C ILE A 118 -4.51 -5.12 -8.88
N ILE A 119 -3.98 -5.03 -7.66
CA ILE A 119 -3.75 -3.78 -6.93
C ILE A 119 -2.25 -3.62 -6.77
N CYS A 120 -1.66 -2.52 -7.20
CA CYS A 120 -0.21 -2.36 -7.17
C CYS A 120 0.24 -1.04 -6.56
N VAL A 121 1.38 -1.11 -5.89
CA VAL A 121 2.24 0.03 -5.58
C VAL A 121 3.54 -0.19 -6.33
N THR A 122 3.94 0.77 -7.16
CA THR A 122 5.19 0.67 -7.92
C THR A 122 5.87 2.01 -8.06
N TYR A 123 7.19 1.98 -8.05
CA TYR A 123 8.06 3.12 -8.35
C TYR A 123 8.78 2.97 -9.70
N GLN A 124 8.53 1.85 -10.40
CA GLN A 124 9.17 1.52 -11.67
C GLN A 124 8.27 1.85 -12.86
N ASP A 125 8.86 1.94 -14.04
CA ASP A 125 8.08 1.99 -15.27
C ASP A 125 7.63 0.57 -15.67
N VAL A 126 6.44 0.20 -15.23
CA VAL A 126 5.84 -1.12 -15.46
C VAL A 126 4.82 -1.13 -16.60
N GLU A 127 4.58 0.01 -17.24
CA GLU A 127 3.58 0.11 -18.33
C GLU A 127 3.76 -0.92 -19.44
N PRO A 128 5.00 -1.30 -19.84
CA PRO A 128 5.19 -2.33 -20.84
C PRO A 128 4.65 -3.72 -20.45
N TYR A 129 4.54 -3.98 -19.14
CA TYR A 129 4.12 -5.29 -18.61
C TYR A 129 2.66 -5.33 -18.18
N VAL A 130 2.00 -4.18 -18.10
CA VAL A 130 0.59 -4.09 -17.68
C VAL A 130 -0.30 -4.58 -18.82
N SER A 131 -0.95 -5.72 -18.59
CA SER A 131 -1.93 -6.29 -19.51
C SER A 131 -3.22 -5.49 -19.51
N GLU A 132 -3.77 -5.20 -20.68
CA GLU A 132 -5.09 -4.56 -20.82
C GLU A 132 -6.25 -5.51 -20.43
N ASN A 133 -5.96 -6.81 -20.33
CA ASN A 133 -6.96 -7.85 -20.07
C ASN A 133 -7.26 -8.05 -18.58
N ILE A 134 -6.41 -7.53 -17.69
CA ILE A 134 -6.58 -7.67 -16.24
C ILE A 134 -6.86 -6.30 -15.63
N PRO A 135 -8.01 -6.12 -14.97
CA PRO A 135 -8.30 -4.91 -14.22
C PRO A 135 -7.19 -4.57 -13.22
N LEU A 136 -6.70 -3.33 -13.27
CA LEU A 136 -5.62 -2.87 -12.43
C LEU A 136 -6.00 -1.56 -11.74
N ILE A 137 -5.66 -1.48 -10.45
CA ILE A 137 -5.71 -0.26 -9.64
C ILE A 137 -4.31 0.03 -9.11
N SER A 138 -3.84 1.25 -9.25
CA SER A 138 -2.56 1.70 -8.69
C SER A 138 -2.76 2.56 -7.43
N LEU A 139 -1.75 2.55 -6.56
CA LEU A 139 -1.62 3.48 -5.44
C LEU A 139 -0.56 4.53 -5.80
N ASP A 140 -0.90 5.81 -5.61
CA ASP A 140 -0.02 6.97 -5.74
C ASP A 140 0.73 7.12 -7.08
N ARG A 141 0.38 6.35 -8.10
CA ARG A 141 1.00 6.44 -9.42
C ARG A 141 -0.04 6.46 -10.54
N HIS A 142 0.10 7.44 -11.42
CA HIS A 142 -0.65 7.52 -12.67
C HIS A 142 0.14 6.83 -13.79
N PHE A 143 -0.58 6.05 -14.59
CA PHE A 143 -0.08 5.44 -15.81
C PHE A 143 -0.64 6.19 -17.03
N HIS A 144 0.07 6.16 -18.17
CA HIS A 144 -0.47 6.68 -19.44
C HIS A 144 -1.67 5.86 -19.92
N LYS A 145 -1.68 4.54 -19.63
CA LYS A 145 -2.84 3.68 -19.84
C LYS A 145 -3.97 4.06 -18.89
N LYS A 146 -5.22 3.70 -19.25
CA LYS A 146 -6.43 3.96 -18.42
C LYS A 146 -6.44 3.09 -17.15
N VAL A 147 -5.46 3.26 -16.30
CA VAL A 147 -5.38 2.65 -14.97
C VAL A 147 -5.94 3.63 -13.94
N SER A 148 -6.86 3.17 -13.11
CA SER A 148 -7.38 4.01 -12.02
C SER A 148 -6.36 4.08 -10.89
N CYS A 149 -6.13 5.29 -10.40
CA CYS A 149 -5.22 5.56 -9.30
C CYS A 149 -6.01 5.93 -8.04
N ILE A 150 -5.63 5.36 -6.92
CA ILE A 150 -6.07 5.76 -5.58
C ILE A 150 -4.92 6.51 -4.93
N SER A 151 -5.22 7.63 -4.30
CA SER A 151 -4.24 8.46 -3.61
C SER A 151 -4.89 9.23 -2.48
N SER A 152 -4.14 9.55 -1.44
CA SER A 152 -4.52 10.60 -0.49
C SER A 152 -4.26 11.98 -1.11
N ASP A 153 -4.81 13.04 -0.50
CA ASP A 153 -4.48 14.40 -0.92
C ASP A 153 -3.08 14.80 -0.42
N ASN A 154 -2.07 14.31 -1.14
CA ASN A 154 -0.66 14.54 -0.80
C ASN A 154 -0.27 16.02 -0.85
N TYR A 155 -0.91 16.83 -1.73
CA TYR A 155 -0.64 18.26 -1.79
C TYR A 155 -1.14 18.95 -0.53
N HIS A 156 -2.39 18.73 -0.16
CA HIS A 156 -2.97 19.28 1.07
C HIS A 156 -2.26 18.77 2.32
N GLY A 157 -1.82 17.50 2.33
CA GLY A 157 -0.98 16.95 3.41
C GLY A 157 0.31 17.79 3.61
N GLY A 158 0.96 18.18 2.52
CA GLY A 158 2.11 19.08 2.58
C GLY A 158 1.76 20.47 3.14
N GLU A 159 0.64 21.06 2.71
CA GLU A 159 0.16 22.34 3.26
C GLU A 159 -0.10 22.27 4.77
N LEU A 160 -0.76 21.18 5.24
CA LEU A 160 -1.04 20.98 6.67
C LEU A 160 0.24 20.86 7.49
N ALA A 161 1.27 20.18 6.98
CA ALA A 161 2.58 20.10 7.65
C ALA A 161 3.22 21.49 7.78
N ALA A 162 3.26 22.29 6.71
CA ALA A 162 3.78 23.64 6.75
C ALA A 162 2.97 24.55 7.68
N GLN A 163 1.64 24.49 7.60
CA GLN A 163 0.73 25.24 8.46
C GLN A 163 1.01 24.97 9.94
N LYS A 164 1.14 23.67 10.29
CA LYS A 164 1.43 23.28 11.67
C LYS A 164 2.76 23.87 12.15
N MET A 165 3.84 23.70 11.40
CA MET A 165 5.16 24.17 11.77
C MET A 165 5.21 25.70 11.90
N ILE A 166 4.63 26.42 10.95
CA ILE A 166 4.58 27.89 10.96
C ILE A 166 3.76 28.41 12.16
N SER A 167 2.62 27.77 12.45
CA SER A 167 1.75 28.16 13.58
C SER A 167 2.40 27.92 14.95
N THR A 168 3.36 26.99 15.02
CA THR A 168 4.14 26.68 16.23
C THR A 168 5.50 27.41 16.28
N GLY A 169 5.77 28.32 15.34
CA GLY A 169 6.88 29.26 15.42
C GLY A 169 8.04 29.03 14.48
N SER A 170 8.07 27.95 13.72
CA SER A 170 9.16 27.68 12.77
C SER A 170 9.20 28.70 11.61
N ARG A 171 10.42 29.09 11.19
CA ARG A 171 10.64 30.09 10.14
C ARG A 171 11.67 29.67 9.09
N HIS A 172 12.47 28.63 9.36
CA HIS A 172 13.47 28.06 8.45
C HIS A 172 13.17 26.58 8.26
N LEU A 173 12.38 26.29 7.24
CA LEU A 173 11.82 24.97 7.04
C LEU A 173 12.59 24.16 5.99
N LEU A 174 12.62 22.85 6.18
CA LEU A 174 13.14 21.90 5.22
C LEU A 174 12.10 20.83 4.91
N TYR A 175 11.87 20.56 3.64
CA TYR A 175 11.26 19.29 3.20
C TYR A 175 12.37 18.30 2.86
N LEU A 176 12.48 17.24 3.67
CA LEU A 176 13.46 16.17 3.50
C LEU A 176 12.77 14.95 2.89
N ARG A 177 13.29 14.49 1.79
CA ARG A 177 12.76 13.31 1.09
C ARG A 177 13.87 12.35 0.68
N ASN A 178 13.48 11.12 0.43
CA ASN A 178 14.26 10.14 -0.31
C ASN A 178 13.40 9.59 -1.46
N GLY A 179 14.02 8.98 -2.46
CA GLY A 179 13.34 8.34 -3.56
C GLY A 179 13.45 9.08 -4.89
N SER A 180 12.90 8.43 -5.92
CA SER A 180 13.00 8.82 -7.32
C SER A 180 12.42 10.21 -7.61
N GLU A 181 12.93 10.86 -8.64
CA GLU A 181 12.37 12.06 -9.25
C GLU A 181 11.24 11.74 -10.26
N ILE A 182 10.93 10.46 -10.46
CA ILE A 182 9.82 10.07 -11.32
C ILE A 182 8.51 10.64 -10.75
N SER A 183 7.74 11.26 -11.61
CA SER A 183 6.49 11.93 -11.23
C SER A 183 5.52 10.95 -10.58
N GLY A 184 5.03 11.32 -9.40
CA GLY A 184 4.06 10.55 -8.62
C GLY A 184 3.31 11.45 -7.64
N GLU A 185 2.28 10.91 -7.03
CA GLU A 185 1.47 11.64 -6.06
C GLU A 185 2.28 12.08 -4.84
N THR A 186 3.25 11.28 -4.41
CA THR A 186 4.11 11.58 -3.25
C THR A 186 4.95 12.83 -3.41
N LEU A 187 5.33 13.20 -4.65
CA LEU A 187 6.02 14.47 -4.93
C LEU A 187 5.15 15.71 -4.63
N LYS A 188 3.83 15.54 -4.62
CA LYS A 188 2.90 16.61 -4.29
C LYS A 188 3.02 17.05 -2.83
N ARG A 189 3.50 16.19 -1.91
CA ARG A 189 3.77 16.54 -0.50
C ARG A 189 4.69 17.74 -0.39
N GLY A 190 5.85 17.67 -1.07
CA GLY A 190 6.81 18.77 -1.09
C GLY A 190 6.30 20.02 -1.82
N LYS A 191 5.51 19.84 -2.88
CA LYS A 191 4.91 20.96 -3.62
C LYS A 191 3.92 21.74 -2.75
N GLY A 192 3.02 21.04 -2.04
CA GLY A 192 2.07 21.66 -1.11
C GLY A 192 2.79 22.35 0.05
N PHE A 193 3.77 21.68 0.65
CA PHE A 193 4.59 22.24 1.73
C PHE A 193 5.28 23.55 1.30
N LYS A 194 5.98 23.52 0.16
CA LYS A 194 6.65 24.70 -0.36
C LYS A 194 5.67 25.83 -0.72
N SER A 195 4.58 25.50 -1.40
CA SER A 195 3.57 26.49 -1.78
C SER A 195 3.00 27.23 -0.58
N TYR A 196 2.72 26.51 0.53
CA TYR A 196 2.24 27.11 1.76
C TYR A 196 3.30 28.02 2.41
N CYS A 197 4.57 27.59 2.44
CA CYS A 197 5.68 28.40 2.94
C CYS A 197 5.84 29.69 2.14
N ASP A 198 5.86 29.60 0.81
CA ASP A 198 6.00 30.75 -0.10
C ASP A 198 4.86 31.74 0.10
N ALA A 199 3.62 31.27 0.24
CA ALA A 199 2.45 32.13 0.48
C ALA A 199 2.48 32.88 1.82
N HIS A 200 3.25 32.36 2.80
CA HIS A 200 3.38 32.98 4.13
C HIS A 200 4.74 33.66 4.35
N GLY A 201 5.57 33.79 3.32
CA GLY A 201 6.89 34.42 3.40
C GLY A 201 7.89 33.69 4.29
N VAL A 202 7.73 32.36 4.44
CA VAL A 202 8.59 31.50 5.27
C VAL A 202 9.62 30.81 4.38
N TYR A 203 10.88 30.87 4.81
CA TYR A 203 11.97 30.20 4.09
C TYR A 203 11.80 28.69 4.10
N CYS A 204 11.89 28.06 2.92
CA CYS A 204 11.74 26.64 2.74
C CYS A 204 12.70 26.09 1.69
N GLU A 205 13.43 25.05 2.03
CA GLU A 205 14.24 24.26 1.10
C GLU A 205 13.68 22.85 0.92
N THR A 206 14.09 22.20 -0.18
CA THR A 206 13.85 20.77 -0.40
C THR A 206 15.18 20.07 -0.59
N LEU A 207 15.39 18.99 0.14
CA LEU A 207 16.54 18.10 -0.01
C LEU A 207 16.07 16.68 -0.31
N ASN A 208 16.56 16.12 -1.43
CA ASN A 208 16.40 14.71 -1.77
C ASN A 208 17.68 13.95 -1.43
N LEU A 209 17.56 12.93 -0.61
CA LEU A 209 18.68 12.07 -0.21
C LEU A 209 19.00 10.97 -1.24
N GLY A 210 18.21 10.86 -2.32
CA GLY A 210 18.38 9.86 -3.37
C GLY A 210 17.58 8.58 -3.15
N ASP A 211 17.80 7.60 -4.04
CA ASP A 211 17.00 6.35 -4.10
C ASP A 211 17.62 5.19 -3.30
N ASP A 212 18.91 5.26 -2.98
CA ASP A 212 19.67 4.17 -2.37
C ASP A 212 19.45 4.03 -0.84
N PHE A 213 18.28 4.48 -0.35
CA PHE A 213 17.94 4.46 1.06
C PHE A 213 17.08 3.26 1.43
N ASP A 214 17.65 2.28 2.14
CA ASP A 214 16.89 1.19 2.76
C ASP A 214 16.51 1.53 4.21
N LEU A 215 15.49 2.34 4.35
CA LEU A 215 14.94 2.75 5.66
C LEU A 215 14.33 1.60 6.46
N VAL A 216 13.99 0.50 5.80
CA VAL A 216 13.32 -0.66 6.43
C VAL A 216 14.33 -1.58 7.09
N ARG A 217 15.47 -1.85 6.41
CA ARG A 217 16.49 -2.78 6.87
C ARG A 217 17.63 -2.12 7.61
N GLY A 218 17.63 -0.78 7.68
CA GLY A 218 18.62 -0.02 8.42
C GLY A 218 20.03 -0.25 7.91
N LYS A 219 20.30 0.06 6.65
CA LYS A 219 21.67 0.03 6.15
C LYS A 219 22.50 1.11 6.86
N ALA A 220 23.69 0.77 7.30
CA ALA A 220 24.63 1.71 7.95
C ALA A 220 24.84 3.02 7.17
N SER A 221 24.73 2.96 5.82
CA SER A 221 24.78 4.13 4.96
C SER A 221 23.69 5.18 5.22
N VAL A 222 22.50 4.77 5.66
CA VAL A 222 21.39 5.70 5.98
C VAL A 222 21.74 6.55 7.18
N GLU A 223 22.25 5.94 8.24
CA GLU A 223 22.66 6.64 9.46
C GLU A 223 23.77 7.66 9.16
N ASP A 224 24.79 7.25 8.41
CA ASP A 224 25.94 8.12 8.07
C ASP A 224 25.50 9.30 7.21
N VAL A 225 24.62 9.10 6.24
CA VAL A 225 24.10 10.19 5.40
C VAL A 225 23.28 11.17 6.24
N LEU A 226 22.42 10.67 7.13
CA LEU A 226 21.63 11.53 8.01
C LEU A 226 22.51 12.27 9.02
N ARG A 227 23.53 11.62 9.61
CA ARG A 227 24.51 12.29 10.48
C ARG A 227 25.27 13.39 9.75
N ASN A 228 25.78 13.10 8.55
CA ASN A 228 26.48 14.08 7.73
C ASN A 228 25.59 15.26 7.36
N PHE A 229 24.31 15.00 7.01
CA PHE A 229 23.32 16.03 6.82
C PHE A 229 23.17 16.93 8.07
N ILE A 230 22.93 16.33 9.25
CA ILE A 230 22.74 17.07 10.50
C ILE A 230 24.00 17.89 10.85
N ILE A 231 25.20 17.30 10.75
CA ILE A 231 26.47 17.99 11.00
C ILE A 231 26.62 19.19 10.05
N SER A 232 26.33 19.01 8.77
CA SER A 232 26.42 20.08 7.77
C SER A 232 25.38 21.19 7.98
N ALA A 233 24.20 20.84 8.49
CA ALA A 233 23.12 21.78 8.78
C ALA A 233 23.30 22.46 10.15
N ARG A 234 24.21 21.98 11.01
CA ARG A 234 24.46 22.55 12.34
C ARG A 234 25.67 23.48 12.30
N LYS A 235 25.40 24.79 12.24
CA LYS A 235 26.44 25.82 12.28
C LYS A 235 26.45 26.51 13.64
N THR A 236 27.66 26.70 14.22
CA THR A 236 27.83 27.38 15.54
C THR A 236 26.97 26.78 16.66
N GLY A 237 26.73 25.47 16.61
CA GLY A 237 25.95 24.73 17.63
C GLY A 237 24.43 24.78 17.46
N LYS A 238 23.91 25.50 16.47
CA LYS A 238 22.47 25.57 16.17
C LYS A 238 22.14 24.99 14.81
N MET A 239 21.01 24.34 14.71
CA MET A 239 20.47 23.85 13.43
C MET A 239 20.10 25.04 12.52
N ARG A 240 20.38 24.91 11.23
CA ARG A 240 19.96 25.87 10.19
C ARG A 240 18.45 25.88 10.01
N TYR A 241 17.80 24.74 10.21
CA TYR A 241 16.36 24.55 10.08
C TYR A 241 15.76 24.38 11.47
N ASP A 242 14.70 25.11 11.77
CA ASP A 242 13.91 25.01 12.98
C ASP A 242 12.66 24.11 12.81
N GLY A 243 12.42 23.64 11.57
CA GLY A 243 11.39 22.66 11.27
C GLY A 243 11.75 21.79 10.07
N ILE A 244 11.57 20.48 10.20
CA ILE A 244 11.83 19.49 9.15
C ILE A 244 10.57 18.64 8.93
N TYR A 245 10.04 18.70 7.71
CA TYR A 245 8.99 17.81 7.25
C TYR A 245 9.61 16.69 6.41
N THR A 246 9.35 15.45 6.75
CA THR A 246 9.88 14.28 6.02
C THR A 246 8.83 13.67 5.11
N SER A 247 9.27 13.07 4.02
CA SER A 247 8.37 12.43 3.04
C SER A 247 7.62 11.22 3.60
N THR A 248 8.13 10.57 4.67
CA THR A 248 7.52 9.40 5.32
C THR A 248 7.83 9.38 6.81
N ASP A 249 7.05 8.65 7.60
CA ASP A 249 7.33 8.41 9.02
C ASP A 249 8.57 7.55 9.24
N LEU A 250 8.91 6.67 8.30
CA LEU A 250 10.17 5.91 8.36
C LEU A 250 11.39 6.83 8.30
N LEU A 251 11.36 7.82 7.40
CA LEU A 251 12.44 8.82 7.32
C LEU A 251 12.44 9.72 8.56
N ALA A 252 11.26 10.09 9.09
CA ALA A 252 11.16 10.84 10.34
C ALA A 252 11.80 10.09 11.50
N LYS A 253 11.51 8.78 11.63
CA LYS A 253 12.09 7.93 12.68
C LYS A 253 13.60 7.88 12.57
N ALA A 254 14.13 7.57 11.39
CA ALA A 254 15.59 7.49 11.18
C ALA A 254 16.28 8.83 11.47
N LEU A 255 15.67 9.94 11.04
CA LEU A 255 16.19 11.29 11.33
C LEU A 255 16.13 11.62 12.82
N LEU A 256 15.03 11.31 13.51
CA LEU A 256 14.88 11.55 14.95
C LEU A 256 15.96 10.84 15.75
N GLU A 257 16.25 9.57 15.44
CA GLU A 257 17.29 8.79 16.11
C GLU A 257 18.67 9.44 15.94
N GLN A 258 18.99 9.98 14.76
CA GLN A 258 20.27 10.65 14.53
C GLN A 258 20.34 12.06 15.14
N LEU A 259 19.22 12.81 15.16
CA LEU A 259 19.14 14.09 15.87
C LEU A 259 19.40 13.89 17.37
N GLN A 260 18.73 12.92 17.99
CA GLN A 260 18.91 12.58 19.41
C GLN A 260 20.33 12.11 19.71
N PHE A 261 20.91 11.26 18.84
CA PHE A 261 22.30 10.80 18.98
C PHE A 261 23.31 11.96 18.97
N LEU A 262 23.05 13.00 18.19
CA LEU A 262 23.89 14.19 18.08
C LEU A 262 23.51 15.30 19.09
N GLY A 263 22.62 15.01 20.04
CA GLY A 263 22.22 15.94 21.09
C GLY A 263 21.40 17.14 20.57
N VAL A 264 20.63 16.96 19.51
CA VAL A 264 19.66 17.96 19.01
C VAL A 264 18.33 17.71 19.68
N GLU A 265 17.76 18.70 20.34
CA GLU A 265 16.48 18.57 21.03
C GLU A 265 15.31 18.70 20.07
N VAL A 266 14.40 17.73 20.11
CA VAL A 266 13.17 17.67 19.31
C VAL A 266 12.00 17.59 20.27
N PRO A 267 11.05 18.52 20.27
CA PRO A 267 10.83 19.57 19.24
C PRO A 267 11.47 20.93 19.54
N GLU A 268 12.24 21.11 20.62
CA GLU A 268 12.65 22.40 21.16
C GLU A 268 13.61 23.14 20.23
N GLU A 269 14.61 22.46 19.66
CA GLU A 269 15.56 23.04 18.68
C GLU A 269 15.04 22.88 17.25
N VAL A 270 14.45 21.70 16.94
CA VAL A 270 13.92 21.37 15.60
C VAL A 270 12.59 20.66 15.73
N GLN A 271 11.54 21.26 15.17
CA GLN A 271 10.26 20.56 15.01
C GLN A 271 10.38 19.51 13.91
N LEU A 272 9.85 18.31 14.17
CA LEU A 272 9.85 17.22 13.19
C LEU A 272 8.42 16.76 12.91
N VAL A 273 8.05 16.73 11.63
CA VAL A 273 6.76 16.23 11.15
C VAL A 273 7.01 15.16 10.11
N GLY A 274 6.37 14.01 10.29
CA GLY A 274 6.38 12.89 9.34
C GLY A 274 5.17 12.91 8.41
N HIS A 275 5.05 11.83 7.65
CA HIS A 275 3.89 11.52 6.81
C HIS A 275 3.66 10.02 6.84
N ASP A 276 2.42 9.59 6.82
CA ASP A 276 1.79 8.26 6.73
C ASP A 276 0.87 7.98 7.93
N GLY A 277 1.20 8.44 9.14
CA GLY A 277 0.39 8.22 10.35
C GLY A 277 0.68 6.88 11.03
N MET A 278 1.94 6.46 11.07
CA MET A 278 2.34 5.14 11.55
C MET A 278 2.36 5.04 13.08
N GLN A 279 1.31 4.50 13.69
CA GLN A 279 1.20 4.33 15.14
C GLN A 279 1.84 3.05 15.67
N TRP A 280 1.72 1.96 14.96
CA TRP A 280 2.13 0.64 15.45
C TRP A 280 3.65 0.47 15.57
N MET A 281 4.46 1.30 14.89
CA MET A 281 5.90 1.35 15.14
C MET A 281 6.27 1.79 16.56
N ASN A 282 5.34 2.39 17.30
CA ASN A 282 5.54 2.92 18.64
C ASN A 282 4.39 2.55 19.58
N SER A 283 4.05 1.27 19.65
CA SER A 283 3.04 0.73 20.57
C SER A 283 1.70 1.48 20.54
N GLY A 284 1.23 1.84 19.34
CA GLY A 284 -0.04 2.54 19.14
C GLY A 284 0.00 4.06 19.34
N LYS A 285 1.19 4.65 19.46
CA LYS A 285 1.39 6.10 19.55
C LYS A 285 2.14 6.62 18.34
N TYR A 286 1.93 7.88 18.02
CA TYR A 286 2.79 8.56 17.03
C TYR A 286 4.19 8.79 17.63
N LEU A 287 5.20 8.52 16.84
CA LEU A 287 6.59 8.76 17.24
C LEU A 287 6.96 10.25 17.14
N VAL A 288 6.43 10.90 16.11
CA VAL A 288 6.52 12.35 15.86
C VAL A 288 5.14 12.85 15.44
N SER A 289 4.95 14.17 15.37
CA SER A 289 3.79 14.73 14.66
C SER A 289 3.81 14.23 13.21
N THR A 290 2.66 13.83 12.68
CA THR A 290 2.60 13.24 11.34
C THR A 290 1.31 13.60 10.61
N ILE A 291 1.38 13.62 9.29
CA ILE A 291 0.20 13.69 8.42
C ILE A 291 -0.34 12.27 8.23
N VAL A 292 -1.56 12.04 8.71
CA VAL A 292 -2.19 10.71 8.67
C VAL A 292 -2.83 10.46 7.31
N GLN A 293 -2.44 9.38 6.64
CA GLN A 293 -3.11 8.89 5.45
C GLN A 293 -4.34 8.03 5.83
N PRO A 294 -5.49 8.19 5.16
CA PRO A 294 -6.68 7.40 5.45
C PRO A 294 -6.61 5.99 4.81
N VAL A 295 -5.62 5.18 5.23
CA VAL A 295 -5.31 3.87 4.63
C VAL A 295 -6.51 2.93 4.56
N PRO A 296 -7.37 2.82 5.62
CA PRO A 296 -8.56 1.96 5.54
C PRO A 296 -9.52 2.38 4.42
N ASP A 297 -9.78 3.69 4.27
CA ASP A 297 -10.68 4.21 3.23
C ASP A 297 -10.08 4.08 1.84
N MET A 298 -8.78 4.28 1.69
CA MET A 298 -8.07 4.11 0.44
C MET A 298 -8.13 2.64 -0.01
N ALA A 299 -7.88 1.70 0.89
CA ALA A 299 -7.96 0.26 0.61
C ALA A 299 -9.38 -0.16 0.20
N ARG A 300 -10.39 0.29 0.95
CA ARG A 300 -11.80 0.04 0.64
C ARG A 300 -12.15 0.53 -0.77
N LYS A 301 -11.81 1.79 -1.09
CA LYS A 301 -12.06 2.36 -2.42
C LYS A 301 -11.31 1.63 -3.54
N ALA A 302 -10.06 1.20 -3.29
CA ALA A 302 -9.29 0.43 -4.26
C ALA A 302 -9.98 -0.89 -4.60
N VAL A 303 -10.42 -1.64 -3.58
CA VAL A 303 -11.13 -2.92 -3.77
C VAL A 303 -12.49 -2.71 -4.43
N GLU A 304 -13.29 -1.75 -3.97
CA GLU A 304 -14.59 -1.42 -4.59
C GLU A 304 -14.45 -1.12 -6.09
N LEU A 305 -13.47 -0.28 -6.45
CA LEU A 305 -13.24 0.11 -7.83
C LEU A 305 -12.72 -1.07 -8.67
N LEU A 306 -11.82 -1.89 -8.10
CA LEU A 306 -11.33 -3.08 -8.78
C LEU A 306 -12.48 -4.07 -9.06
N LEU A 307 -13.35 -4.33 -8.07
CA LEU A 307 -14.45 -5.27 -8.20
C LEU A 307 -15.49 -4.80 -9.22
N LYS A 308 -15.74 -3.48 -9.36
CA LYS A 308 -16.55 -2.93 -10.44
C LYS A 308 -15.94 -3.24 -11.80
N LYS A 309 -14.64 -2.96 -11.97
CA LYS A 309 -13.93 -3.27 -13.23
C LYS A 309 -13.94 -4.76 -13.57
N ILE A 310 -13.81 -5.66 -12.58
CA ILE A 310 -13.92 -7.11 -12.78
C ILE A 310 -15.31 -7.51 -13.29
N LYS A 311 -16.34 -6.81 -12.88
CA LYS A 311 -17.74 -7.03 -13.34
C LYS A 311 -18.05 -6.37 -14.67
N GLY A 312 -17.17 -5.53 -15.20
CA GLY A 312 -17.38 -4.78 -16.43
C GLY A 312 -18.23 -3.51 -16.24
N GLU A 313 -18.25 -2.97 -15.03
CA GLU A 313 -18.97 -1.74 -14.63
C GLU A 313 -18.06 -0.49 -14.70
#